data_ff08484578df238ef77af418d5f74b8c
#
_entry.id   ff08484578df238ef77af418d5f74b8c
#
_cell.length_a   1.000
_cell.length_b   1.000
_cell.length_c   1.000
_cell.angle_alpha   90.00
_cell.angle_beta   90.00
_cell.angle_gamma   90.00
#
_symmetry.space_group_name_H-M   'P 1'
#
loop_
_entity.id
_entity.type
_entity.pdbx_description
1 polymer ?
#
loop_
_entity_poly.entity_id
_entity_poly.type
_entity_poly.pdbx_seq_one_letter_code
_entity_poly.pdbx_strand_id
1 'polypeptide(L)'
;MASFFSFEPPVTTDKQSPLSISKSDQSSRGNRKFPEQRRPQQSQAQLNKKEQKVLKKATEIRVQRTHANKTQDSQQSMQKPHPIALEAEPKKAEQSDADASQSQEQQNTTKEEDDRLNILLLYADDWTMKVLGKFDPNVKTPNIDKMADNGMLFTNNCVTTSVCWISRATLVTGVYYSRHLQFAPHSTNMYRTNPWNETLFPRLKSAGYYTGLMGKWHLPQPQEEMAMSFDKSTFYYGNHWDEYYSPHGSNEKGYITDKNLRDALEFLRDRPKEKPFFLKVSYFATHAWDGHFPSYIPKNETRSKFYPEDMYIEPPKTATQWHWDNLPRFFSTSNEARNRWRRRFEPDYFQDSVKGMYAMATEVDESVGILLEELKQQGVLDKTMIIFTTDNGNLQGEHGLSEKWYPFEESLRVPLVIQDPRMPKAKKGTAQDAWTLSVDLAPTILGAANLEASSFMQGRDLSALYLDNPEARQLRQGKSKWRNDWYYEWNMGDPLNATGHPQTNFIDAAQAVISSEWKYIYWPEQNFEQLFNRRIDPYDEWDPIKKDNLLNTSSFNATADGSLQTTQAAYKTMKSRFLELRDHIIAGGKA
;
A
#
# COMPACT_ATOMS: atom_id res chain seq x y z
N MET A 1 -18.02 9.34 2.45
CA MET A 1 -16.81 8.66 2.89
C MET A 1 -15.87 9.52 3.74
N ALA A 2 -16.11 10.82 3.86
CA ALA A 2 -15.35 11.68 4.78
C ALA A 2 -15.68 11.50 6.28
N SER A 3 -16.67 10.67 6.63
CA SER A 3 -17.13 10.49 8.00
C SER A 3 -16.46 9.36 8.79
N PHE A 4 -15.43 8.73 8.25
CA PHE A 4 -14.71 7.64 8.94
C PHE A 4 -13.39 8.07 9.60
N PHE A 5 -13.04 9.35 9.60
CA PHE A 5 -11.76 9.83 10.13
C PHE A 5 -11.86 10.82 11.28
N SER A 6 -13.02 10.99 11.90
CA SER A 6 -13.14 11.85 13.09
C SER A 6 -13.82 11.11 14.22
N PHE A 7 -13.05 10.39 15.03
CA PHE A 7 -13.37 10.11 16.42
C PHE A 7 -12.47 10.98 17.28
N GLU A 8 -13.01 12.06 17.83
CA GLU A 8 -12.43 12.74 18.98
C GLU A 8 -12.84 11.96 20.23
N PRO A 9 -11.91 11.59 21.12
CA PRO A 9 -12.27 11.06 22.43
C PRO A 9 -12.74 12.18 23.35
N PRO A 10 -13.63 11.92 24.32
CA PRO A 10 -14.13 12.92 25.25
C PRO A 10 -13.04 13.39 26.20
N VAL A 11 -12.92 14.71 26.33
CA VAL A 11 -12.05 15.39 27.28
C VAL A 11 -12.56 15.16 28.69
N THR A 12 -11.84 14.39 29.51
CA THR A 12 -12.04 14.34 30.94
C THR A 12 -11.21 15.45 31.59
N THR A 13 -11.89 16.42 32.17
CA THR A 13 -11.32 17.43 33.05
C THR A 13 -11.02 16.83 34.40
N ASP A 14 -9.75 16.76 34.80
CA ASP A 14 -9.40 16.61 36.20
C ASP A 14 -8.53 17.78 36.65
N LYS A 15 -9.03 18.44 37.71
CA LYS A 15 -8.40 19.58 38.38
C LYS A 15 -7.35 19.08 39.33
N GLN A 16 -6.11 19.56 39.26
CA GLN A 16 -5.27 19.72 40.42
C GLN A 16 -4.40 20.98 40.34
N SER A 17 -4.38 21.68 41.44
CA SER A 17 -3.85 23.00 41.68
C SER A 17 -2.33 23.03 41.95
N PRO A 18 -1.69 24.23 42.09
CA PRO A 18 -0.31 24.45 41.71
C PRO A 18 0.64 24.41 42.93
N LEU A 19 1.88 24.06 42.66
CA LEU A 19 3.01 24.30 43.62
C LEU A 19 3.87 25.45 43.09
N SER A 20 4.01 26.43 43.96
CA SER A 20 4.83 27.63 43.89
C SER A 20 6.33 27.33 43.97
N ILE A 21 7.16 27.92 43.12
CA ILE A 21 8.58 28.20 43.44
C ILE A 21 8.96 29.60 42.93
N SER A 22 9.75 30.25 43.79
CA SER A 22 10.08 31.64 43.92
C SER A 22 10.96 32.25 42.82
N LYS A 23 10.87 33.59 42.79
CA LYS A 23 11.64 34.58 42.01
C LYS A 23 13.12 34.61 42.34
N SER A 24 13.97 34.90 41.35
CA SER A 24 15.06 35.90 41.47
C SER A 24 15.57 36.36 40.11
N ASP A 25 15.51 37.65 39.93
CA ASP A 25 16.38 38.67 39.34
C ASP A 25 16.77 38.71 37.86
N GLN A 26 16.18 39.70 37.22
CA GLN A 26 16.67 40.98 36.60
C GLN A 26 17.91 40.91 35.67
N SER A 27 17.76 41.26 34.38
CA SER A 27 18.00 42.66 33.91
C SER A 27 17.93 42.79 32.37
N SER A 28 17.14 43.75 31.96
CA SER A 28 17.34 44.75 30.88
C SER A 28 17.67 44.37 29.43
N ARG A 29 16.78 44.65 28.50
CA ARG A 29 16.87 45.70 27.45
C ARG A 29 15.82 45.55 26.32
N GLY A 30 15.15 46.64 26.04
CA GLY A 30 14.88 47.09 24.67
C GLY A 30 13.47 46.86 24.12
N ASN A 31 12.56 47.78 24.44
CA ASN A 31 11.28 48.02 23.73
C ASN A 31 11.49 48.36 22.25
N ARG A 32 10.88 47.61 21.32
CA ARG A 32 10.39 48.18 20.04
C ARG A 32 8.96 47.70 19.80
N LYS A 33 8.01 48.66 19.85
CA LYS A 33 6.61 48.48 19.50
C LYS A 33 6.48 48.43 17.98
N PHE A 34 5.73 47.45 17.44
CA PHE A 34 5.14 47.48 16.10
C PHE A 34 3.63 47.74 16.23
N PRO A 35 3.01 48.47 15.30
CA PRO A 35 1.63 48.92 15.45
C PRO A 35 0.62 47.82 15.11
N GLU A 36 -0.42 47.69 15.96
CA GLU A 36 -1.62 46.88 15.73
C GLU A 36 -2.45 47.44 14.56
N GLN A 37 -2.64 46.65 13.52
CA GLN A 37 -3.67 46.89 12.50
C GLN A 37 -4.99 46.28 12.95
N ARG A 38 -5.95 47.15 13.28
CA ARG A 38 -7.35 46.78 13.56
C ARG A 38 -8.02 46.26 12.29
N ARG A 39 -8.54 45.02 12.31
CA ARG A 39 -9.50 44.53 11.30
C ARG A 39 -10.94 44.82 11.73
N PRO A 40 -11.89 45.09 10.80
CA PRO A 40 -13.26 45.42 11.14
C PRO A 40 -14.08 44.18 11.53
N GLN A 41 -14.74 44.23 12.67
CA GLN A 41 -15.58 43.16 13.23
C GLN A 41 -16.98 42.99 12.61
N GLN A 42 -17.29 43.60 11.46
CA GLN A 42 -18.65 43.61 10.91
C GLN A 42 -18.96 42.53 9.84
N SER A 43 -18.00 41.69 9.42
CA SER A 43 -18.24 40.71 8.34
C SER A 43 -18.70 39.30 8.80
N GLN A 44 -18.47 38.93 10.07
CA GLN A 44 -18.74 37.56 10.56
C GLN A 44 -20.24 37.29 10.76
N ALA A 45 -21.04 38.30 11.18
CA ALA A 45 -22.47 38.11 11.46
C ALA A 45 -23.33 37.99 10.19
N GLN A 46 -22.87 38.50 9.05
CA GLN A 46 -23.61 38.41 7.77
C GLN A 46 -23.31 37.13 7.01
N LEU A 47 -22.13 36.51 7.19
CA LEU A 47 -21.77 35.19 6.65
C LEU A 47 -22.62 34.09 7.30
N ASN A 48 -22.79 34.09 8.63
CA ASN A 48 -23.56 33.08 9.34
C ASN A 48 -25.05 33.03 8.96
N LYS A 49 -25.66 34.13 8.58
CA LYS A 49 -27.07 34.13 8.12
C LYS A 49 -27.26 33.54 6.72
N LYS A 50 -26.27 33.67 5.85
CA LYS A 50 -26.33 33.10 4.50
C LYS A 50 -26.11 31.59 4.54
N GLU A 51 -25.21 31.11 5.39
CA GLU A 51 -24.91 29.68 5.61
C GLU A 51 -26.11 28.95 6.23
N GLN A 52 -26.77 29.54 7.24
CA GLN A 52 -27.98 28.93 7.84
C GLN A 52 -29.14 28.83 6.83
N LYS A 53 -29.25 29.75 5.89
CA LYS A 53 -30.29 29.70 4.84
C LYS A 53 -30.04 28.62 3.81
N VAL A 54 -28.77 28.33 3.50
CA VAL A 54 -28.35 27.24 2.59
C VAL A 54 -28.56 25.89 3.26
N LEU A 55 -28.20 25.75 4.54
CA LEU A 55 -28.42 24.50 5.30
C LEU A 55 -29.91 24.12 5.38
N LYS A 56 -30.77 25.10 5.63
CA LYS A 56 -32.23 24.89 5.71
C LYS A 56 -32.81 24.39 4.40
N LYS A 57 -32.35 24.94 3.26
CA LYS A 57 -32.79 24.52 1.92
C LYS A 57 -32.29 23.13 1.53
N ALA A 58 -31.08 22.75 1.96
CA ALA A 58 -30.53 21.40 1.76
C ALA A 58 -31.29 20.32 2.54
N THR A 59 -31.73 20.65 3.76
CA THR A 59 -32.50 19.75 4.61
C THR A 59 -33.91 19.50 4.03
N GLU A 60 -34.56 20.54 3.49
CA GLU A 60 -35.87 20.42 2.84
C GLU A 60 -35.83 19.55 1.58
N ILE A 61 -34.77 19.65 0.77
CA ILE A 61 -34.58 18.79 -0.42
C ILE A 61 -34.33 17.33 -0.04
N ARG A 62 -33.67 17.09 1.09
CA ARG A 62 -33.40 15.73 1.59
C ARG A 62 -34.68 15.04 2.08
N VAL A 63 -35.57 15.76 2.74
CA VAL A 63 -36.88 15.25 3.19
C VAL A 63 -37.79 14.91 2.01
N GLN A 64 -37.80 15.72 0.96
CA GLN A 64 -38.59 15.44 -0.23
C GLN A 64 -38.11 14.21 -1.02
N ARG A 65 -36.79 13.95 -1.08
CA ARG A 65 -36.23 12.75 -1.71
C ARG A 65 -36.51 11.46 -0.93
N THR A 66 -36.56 11.52 0.42
CA THR A 66 -36.88 10.36 1.26
C THR A 66 -38.37 9.97 1.14
N HIS A 67 -39.26 10.90 0.87
CA HIS A 67 -40.69 10.58 0.60
C HIS A 67 -40.92 10.03 -0.82
N ALA A 68 -40.17 10.46 -1.82
CA ALA A 68 -40.28 9.95 -3.18
C ALA A 68 -39.80 8.48 -3.30
N ASN A 69 -38.78 8.09 -2.57
CA ASN A 69 -38.27 6.71 -2.57
C ASN A 69 -39.19 5.71 -1.79
N LYS A 70 -39.96 6.17 -0.79
CA LYS A 70 -40.89 5.30 -0.09
C LYS A 70 -42.14 4.95 -0.89
N THR A 71 -42.48 5.73 -1.92
CA THR A 71 -43.64 5.48 -2.79
C THR A 71 -43.35 4.53 -3.96
N GLN A 72 -42.08 4.30 -4.31
CA GLN A 72 -41.71 3.34 -5.35
C GLN A 72 -41.53 1.89 -4.85
N ASP A 73 -41.19 1.68 -3.58
CA ASP A 73 -41.04 0.34 -2.98
C ASP A 73 -42.35 -0.37 -2.63
N SER A 74 -43.50 0.34 -2.67
CA SER A 74 -44.81 -0.23 -2.33
C SER A 74 -45.59 -0.80 -3.53
N GLN A 75 -45.06 -0.80 -4.74
CA GLN A 75 -45.76 -1.32 -5.92
C GLN A 75 -45.14 -2.59 -6.56
N GLN A 76 -44.08 -3.17 -6.00
CA GLN A 76 -43.46 -4.39 -6.55
C GLN A 76 -43.54 -5.67 -5.70
N SER A 77 -44.41 -5.72 -4.72
CA SER A 77 -44.64 -6.94 -3.90
C SER A 77 -46.00 -7.54 -4.10
N MET A 78 -46.28 -8.12 -5.26
CA MET A 78 -47.38 -9.10 -5.43
C MET A 78 -47.19 -9.90 -6.74
N GLN A 79 -46.39 -10.96 -6.70
CA GLN A 79 -46.59 -12.16 -7.52
C GLN A 79 -45.83 -13.34 -6.89
N LYS A 80 -46.57 -14.27 -6.31
CA LYS A 80 -46.09 -15.59 -5.88
C LYS A 80 -46.20 -16.55 -7.07
N PRO A 81 -45.21 -17.41 -7.33
CA PRO A 81 -45.46 -18.61 -8.13
C PRO A 81 -45.79 -19.81 -7.23
N HIS A 82 -46.77 -20.60 -7.76
CA HIS A 82 -47.22 -21.88 -7.18
C HIS A 82 -46.18 -23.00 -7.31
N PRO A 83 -46.22 -24.00 -6.44
CA PRO A 83 -45.34 -25.16 -6.48
C PRO A 83 -45.88 -26.24 -7.41
N ILE A 84 -45.00 -26.82 -8.23
CA ILE A 84 -45.27 -28.06 -8.99
C ILE A 84 -44.56 -29.19 -8.26
N ALA A 85 -45.37 -30.11 -7.72
CA ALA A 85 -44.96 -31.41 -7.23
C ALA A 85 -44.87 -32.40 -8.38
N LEU A 86 -43.81 -33.21 -8.44
CA LEU A 86 -43.75 -34.44 -9.20
C LEU A 86 -43.10 -35.54 -8.32
N GLU A 87 -43.98 -36.43 -7.91
CA GLU A 87 -43.63 -37.74 -7.34
C GLU A 87 -43.10 -38.66 -8.45
N ALA A 88 -42.09 -39.47 -8.12
CA ALA A 88 -41.78 -40.69 -8.89
C ALA A 88 -41.24 -41.76 -7.92
N GLU A 89 -41.99 -42.82 -7.83
CA GLU A 89 -41.68 -44.04 -7.04
C GLU A 89 -40.57 -44.90 -7.73
N PRO A 90 -39.92 -45.78 -6.96
CA PRO A 90 -38.80 -46.59 -7.41
C PRO A 90 -39.25 -47.93 -8.02
N LYS A 91 -38.69 -48.29 -9.18
CA LYS A 91 -38.77 -49.64 -9.73
C LYS A 91 -37.64 -50.53 -9.19
N LYS A 92 -38.03 -51.67 -8.65
CA LYS A 92 -37.20 -52.86 -8.36
C LYS A 92 -36.65 -53.45 -9.66
N ALA A 93 -35.39 -53.83 -9.68
CA ALA A 93 -34.82 -54.72 -10.67
C ALA A 93 -34.13 -55.88 -9.96
N GLU A 94 -34.30 -57.03 -10.54
CA GLU A 94 -34.03 -58.39 -10.07
C GLU A 94 -32.53 -58.74 -9.97
N GLN A 95 -32.24 -59.62 -9.01
CA GLN A 95 -30.98 -60.34 -8.86
C GLN A 95 -30.76 -61.32 -10.01
N SER A 96 -29.53 -61.41 -10.51
CA SER A 96 -29.00 -62.61 -11.14
C SER A 96 -27.58 -62.82 -10.62
N ASP A 97 -27.37 -63.96 -9.93
CA ASP A 97 -26.11 -64.50 -9.48
C ASP A 97 -25.25 -64.93 -10.66
N ALA A 98 -23.97 -64.57 -10.63
CA ALA A 98 -22.91 -65.33 -11.29
C ALA A 98 -21.54 -64.98 -10.68
N ASP A 99 -21.11 -65.88 -9.94
CA ASP A 99 -19.82 -66.49 -9.66
C ASP A 99 -18.52 -65.64 -9.60
N ALA A 100 -17.83 -65.99 -8.53
CA ALA A 100 -16.59 -65.44 -8.03
C ALA A 100 -15.37 -65.78 -8.91
N SER A 101 -14.48 -64.80 -9.04
CA SER A 101 -13.04 -65.04 -8.97
C SER A 101 -12.34 -63.81 -8.42
N GLN A 102 -11.80 -63.95 -7.24
CA GLN A 102 -10.95 -63.00 -6.53
C GLN A 102 -9.64 -62.80 -7.29
N SER A 103 -9.38 -61.62 -7.75
CA SER A 103 -8.04 -61.09 -7.88
C SER A 103 -8.00 -59.76 -7.10
N GLN A 104 -7.39 -59.83 -5.90
CA GLN A 104 -7.00 -58.65 -5.12
C GLN A 104 -5.91 -57.91 -5.88
N GLU A 105 -6.26 -56.98 -6.75
CA GLU A 105 -5.40 -55.90 -7.11
C GLU A 105 -5.41 -54.90 -5.92
N GLN A 106 -4.36 -54.99 -5.10
CA GLN A 106 -3.98 -53.91 -4.21
C GLN A 106 -3.74 -52.69 -5.09
N GLN A 107 -4.72 -51.82 -5.21
CA GLN A 107 -4.53 -50.45 -5.66
C GLN A 107 -3.65 -49.74 -4.63
N ASN A 108 -2.34 -49.83 -4.85
CA ASN A 108 -1.37 -48.92 -4.30
C ASN A 108 -1.66 -47.55 -4.93
N THR A 109 -2.65 -46.83 -4.42
CA THR A 109 -2.78 -45.40 -4.66
C THR A 109 -1.63 -44.74 -3.92
N THR A 110 -0.48 -44.66 -4.56
CA THR A 110 0.54 -43.66 -4.23
C THR A 110 -0.21 -42.32 -4.35
N LYS A 111 -0.50 -41.69 -3.22
CA LYS A 111 -0.92 -40.27 -3.20
C LYS A 111 0.15 -39.55 -3.99
N GLU A 112 -0.16 -39.07 -5.19
CA GLU A 112 0.68 -38.09 -5.88
C GLU A 112 0.86 -36.92 -4.90
N GLU A 113 2.09 -36.73 -4.48
CA GLU A 113 2.43 -35.63 -3.58
C GLU A 113 2.16 -34.34 -4.33
N ASP A 114 1.37 -33.43 -3.76
CA ASP A 114 1.04 -32.16 -4.40
C ASP A 114 2.34 -31.33 -4.56
N ASP A 115 2.83 -31.20 -5.79
CA ASP A 115 4.08 -30.51 -6.13
C ASP A 115 3.96 -28.98 -6.10
N ARG A 116 2.77 -28.45 -5.83
CA ARG A 116 2.55 -27.00 -5.74
C ARG A 116 3.24 -26.42 -4.52
N LEU A 117 3.80 -25.21 -4.69
CA LEU A 117 4.43 -24.48 -3.59
C LEU A 117 3.41 -23.98 -2.59
N ASN A 118 3.76 -24.01 -1.32
CA ASN A 118 3.16 -23.11 -0.34
C ASN A 118 3.61 -21.68 -0.61
N ILE A 119 2.82 -20.69 -0.23
CA ILE A 119 3.12 -19.27 -0.46
C ILE A 119 2.89 -18.49 0.83
N LEU A 120 3.94 -17.81 1.31
CA LEU A 120 3.90 -16.88 2.43
C LEU A 120 4.18 -15.47 1.92
N LEU A 121 3.19 -14.59 1.99
CA LEU A 121 3.31 -13.17 1.67
C LEU A 121 3.38 -12.34 2.96
N LEU A 122 4.55 -11.80 3.25
CA LEU A 122 4.84 -10.89 4.34
C LEU A 122 4.71 -9.45 3.81
N TYR A 123 3.64 -8.75 4.21
CA TYR A 123 3.23 -7.50 3.60
C TYR A 123 3.19 -6.38 4.64
N ALA A 124 4.21 -5.51 4.64
CA ALA A 124 4.32 -4.38 5.54
C ALA A 124 3.45 -3.18 5.09
N ASP A 125 3.53 -2.07 5.83
CA ASP A 125 2.82 -0.84 5.57
C ASP A 125 3.76 0.36 5.71
N ASP A 126 3.75 1.29 4.76
CA ASP A 126 4.57 2.52 4.77
C ASP A 126 6.09 2.25 4.92
N TRP A 127 6.64 1.34 4.12
CA TRP A 127 8.04 0.91 4.25
C TRP A 127 8.86 1.24 3.00
N THR A 128 9.72 2.24 3.08
CA THR A 128 10.62 2.59 1.97
C THR A 128 11.85 1.67 1.89
N MET A 129 12.44 1.56 0.71
CA MET A 129 13.59 0.67 0.42
C MET A 129 14.74 0.83 1.42
N LYS A 130 15.03 2.06 1.85
CA LYS A 130 16.15 2.33 2.79
C LYS A 130 15.93 1.75 4.20
N VAL A 131 14.71 1.37 4.57
CA VAL A 131 14.39 0.75 5.87
C VAL A 131 14.67 -0.76 5.81
N LEU A 132 15.84 -1.14 5.33
CA LEU A 132 16.41 -2.49 5.39
C LEU A 132 17.89 -2.41 5.80
N GLY A 133 18.35 -3.33 6.61
CA GLY A 133 19.75 -3.41 7.06
C GLY A 133 20.76 -3.48 5.92
N LYS A 134 20.37 -4.05 4.78
CA LYS A 134 21.19 -4.06 3.55
C LYS A 134 21.43 -2.67 2.93
N PHE A 135 20.60 -1.69 3.24
CA PHE A 135 20.73 -0.32 2.71
C PHE A 135 21.10 0.72 3.77
N ASP A 136 20.61 0.54 4.99
CA ASP A 136 20.95 1.41 6.13
C ASP A 136 21.42 0.57 7.32
N PRO A 137 22.70 0.64 7.73
CA PRO A 137 23.24 -0.14 8.84
C PRO A 137 22.61 0.23 10.19
N ASN A 138 21.91 1.36 10.29
CA ASN A 138 21.14 1.71 11.48
C ASN A 138 19.91 0.84 11.65
N VAL A 139 19.30 0.38 10.56
CA VAL A 139 18.11 -0.50 10.59
C VAL A 139 18.51 -1.94 10.92
N LYS A 140 17.80 -2.58 11.82
CA LYS A 140 18.08 -3.95 12.26
C LYS A 140 17.04 -4.92 11.70
N THR A 141 17.33 -5.47 10.50
CA THR A 141 16.47 -6.44 9.80
C THR A 141 17.22 -7.71 9.39
N PRO A 142 17.92 -8.41 10.33
CA PRO A 142 18.81 -9.53 9.99
C PRO A 142 18.08 -10.73 9.38
N ASN A 143 16.79 -10.96 9.70
CA ASN A 143 16.03 -12.07 9.17
C ASN A 143 15.59 -11.82 7.71
N ILE A 144 15.15 -10.60 7.39
CA ILE A 144 14.81 -10.18 6.03
C ILE A 144 16.10 -10.11 5.18
N ASP A 145 17.20 -9.62 5.75
CA ASP A 145 18.49 -9.61 5.08
C ASP A 145 18.96 -11.04 4.73
N LYS A 146 18.83 -11.99 5.67
CA LYS A 146 19.10 -13.41 5.44
C LYS A 146 18.14 -14.04 4.43
N MET A 147 16.87 -13.62 4.41
CA MET A 147 15.92 -14.03 3.39
C MET A 147 16.38 -13.59 2.00
N ALA A 148 16.94 -12.37 1.86
CA ALA A 148 17.53 -11.90 0.62
C ALA A 148 18.79 -12.70 0.22
N ASP A 149 19.62 -13.13 1.19
CA ASP A 149 20.80 -13.98 0.93
C ASP A 149 20.41 -15.41 0.46
N ASN A 150 19.26 -15.91 0.87
CA ASN A 150 18.72 -17.19 0.44
C ASN A 150 17.79 -17.10 -0.78
N GLY A 151 17.46 -15.89 -1.22
CA GLY A 151 16.58 -15.58 -2.32
C GLY A 151 17.18 -14.53 -3.26
N MET A 152 16.36 -13.56 -3.65
CA MET A 152 16.74 -12.44 -4.51
C MET A 152 16.16 -11.13 -3.97
N LEU A 153 16.99 -10.08 -3.95
CA LEU A 153 16.57 -8.72 -3.63
C LEU A 153 16.33 -7.96 -4.93
N PHE A 154 15.12 -7.40 -5.11
CA PHE A 154 14.77 -6.55 -6.26
C PHE A 154 15.00 -5.08 -5.89
N THR A 155 16.05 -4.49 -6.45
CA THR A 155 16.50 -3.16 -6.04
C THR A 155 15.71 -2.02 -6.66
N ASN A 156 14.96 -2.27 -7.74
CA ASN A 156 14.11 -1.31 -8.44
C ASN A 156 12.64 -1.76 -8.42
N ASN A 157 12.16 -2.21 -7.26
CA ASN A 157 10.74 -2.50 -7.08
C ASN A 157 9.99 -1.23 -6.69
N CYS A 158 8.91 -0.92 -7.43
CA CYS A 158 8.13 0.29 -7.24
C CYS A 158 6.62 0.01 -7.16
N VAL A 159 5.90 0.91 -6.48
CA VAL A 159 4.45 0.89 -6.44
C VAL A 159 3.85 1.77 -7.52
N THR A 160 2.83 1.27 -8.20
CA THR A 160 2.17 2.01 -9.29
C THR A 160 1.27 3.15 -8.80
N THR A 161 0.89 3.09 -7.52
CA THR A 161 0.19 4.16 -6.79
C THR A 161 0.59 4.07 -5.32
N SER A 162 1.12 5.15 -4.77
CA SER A 162 1.65 5.15 -3.40
C SER A 162 0.57 5.54 -2.39
N VAL A 163 -0.42 4.66 -2.22
CA VAL A 163 -1.50 4.78 -1.22
C VAL A 163 -1.95 3.40 -0.80
N CYS A 164 -2.01 3.14 0.50
CA CYS A 164 -2.21 1.79 1.05
C CYS A 164 -3.44 1.07 0.51
N TRP A 165 -4.64 1.65 0.54
CA TRP A 165 -5.84 0.96 0.06
C TRP A 165 -5.83 0.71 -1.45
N ILE A 166 -5.23 1.63 -2.26
CA ILE A 166 -5.09 1.44 -3.71
C ILE A 166 -4.05 0.36 -4.02
N SER A 167 -2.88 0.41 -3.38
CA SER A 167 -1.84 -0.61 -3.56
C SER A 167 -2.32 -1.99 -3.15
N ARG A 168 -3.13 -2.09 -2.08
CA ARG A 168 -3.74 -3.36 -1.66
C ARG A 168 -4.78 -3.86 -2.68
N ALA A 169 -5.55 -2.94 -3.28
CA ALA A 169 -6.44 -3.29 -4.39
C ALA A 169 -5.63 -3.75 -5.63
N THR A 170 -4.52 -3.09 -5.95
CA THR A 170 -3.61 -3.50 -7.02
C THR A 170 -3.03 -4.90 -6.78
N LEU A 171 -2.64 -5.22 -5.54
CA LEU A 171 -2.21 -6.59 -5.18
C LEU A 171 -3.31 -7.63 -5.45
N VAL A 172 -4.56 -7.32 -5.08
CA VAL A 172 -5.69 -8.25 -5.26
C VAL A 172 -6.05 -8.44 -6.73
N THR A 173 -6.08 -7.37 -7.48
CA THR A 173 -6.63 -7.34 -8.84
C THR A 173 -5.58 -7.48 -9.94
N GLY A 174 -4.31 -7.16 -9.66
CA GLY A 174 -3.25 -7.12 -10.66
C GLY A 174 -3.40 -6.00 -11.69
N VAL A 175 -4.17 -4.92 -11.39
CA VAL A 175 -4.40 -3.81 -12.31
C VAL A 175 -4.06 -2.45 -11.69
N TYR A 176 -3.82 -1.46 -12.53
CA TYR A 176 -3.56 -0.07 -12.16
C TYR A 176 -4.80 0.63 -11.59
N TYR A 177 -4.58 1.69 -10.83
CA TYR A 177 -5.64 2.46 -10.16
C TYR A 177 -6.68 3.05 -11.14
N SER A 178 -6.25 3.59 -12.28
CA SER A 178 -7.16 4.09 -13.33
C SER A 178 -8.14 3.04 -13.81
N ARG A 179 -7.75 1.77 -13.80
CA ARG A 179 -8.63 0.64 -14.13
C ARG A 179 -9.64 0.36 -13.02
N HIS A 180 -9.26 0.54 -11.76
CA HIS A 180 -10.21 0.49 -10.66
C HIS A 180 -11.31 1.56 -10.82
N LEU A 181 -10.92 2.80 -11.17
CA LEU A 181 -11.83 3.94 -11.30
C LEU A 181 -12.75 3.86 -12.53
N GLN A 182 -12.27 3.39 -13.68
CA GLN A 182 -13.08 3.27 -14.91
C GLN A 182 -14.36 2.48 -14.67
N PHE A 183 -14.29 1.61 -13.71
CA PHE A 183 -15.33 0.66 -13.46
C PHE A 183 -16.24 1.03 -12.28
N ALA A 184 -15.79 1.92 -11.41
CA ALA A 184 -16.56 2.34 -10.25
C ALA A 184 -16.29 3.82 -9.87
N PRO A 185 -16.50 4.79 -10.79
CA PRO A 185 -16.09 6.19 -10.58
C PRO A 185 -16.73 6.86 -9.35
N HIS A 186 -17.80 6.29 -8.81
CA HIS A 186 -18.55 6.82 -7.66
C HIS A 186 -18.84 5.76 -6.59
N SER A 187 -18.26 4.57 -6.71
CA SER A 187 -18.52 3.45 -5.81
C SER A 187 -17.31 3.18 -4.94
N THR A 188 -17.58 2.96 -3.65
CA THR A 188 -16.63 2.35 -2.71
C THR A 188 -16.28 0.90 -3.05
N ASN A 189 -17.02 0.29 -3.98
CA ASN A 189 -16.82 -1.06 -4.47
C ASN A 189 -15.94 -1.04 -5.73
N MET A 190 -14.65 -0.86 -5.54
CA MET A 190 -13.62 -0.92 -6.59
C MET A 190 -13.58 -2.26 -7.35
N TYR A 191 -14.32 -3.25 -6.90
CA TYR A 191 -14.26 -4.63 -7.38
C TYR A 191 -15.43 -5.04 -8.28
N ARG A 192 -16.47 -4.21 -8.44
CA ARG A 192 -17.69 -4.61 -9.16
C ARG A 192 -17.50 -4.90 -10.64
N THR A 193 -16.33 -4.66 -11.17
CA THR A 193 -16.07 -4.76 -12.61
C THR A 193 -15.09 -5.81 -13.04
N ASN A 194 -14.18 -6.18 -12.16
CA ASN A 194 -13.46 -7.42 -12.33
C ASN A 194 -14.24 -8.45 -11.53
N PRO A 195 -14.71 -9.56 -12.13
CA PRO A 195 -15.38 -10.57 -11.35
C PRO A 195 -14.46 -10.97 -10.21
N TRP A 196 -14.92 -10.79 -8.96
CA TRP A 196 -14.10 -11.01 -7.78
C TRP A 196 -13.43 -12.38 -7.76
N ASN A 197 -14.13 -13.40 -8.25
CA ASN A 197 -13.65 -14.77 -8.39
C ASN A 197 -12.43 -14.92 -9.32
N GLU A 198 -12.18 -13.95 -10.20
CA GLU A 198 -11.01 -13.91 -11.09
C GLU A 198 -9.79 -13.21 -10.49
N THR A 199 -9.93 -12.65 -9.29
CA THR A 199 -8.83 -11.99 -8.58
C THR A 199 -7.93 -13.00 -7.87
N LEU A 200 -6.79 -12.54 -7.36
CA LEU A 200 -5.72 -13.36 -6.79
C LEU A 200 -6.22 -14.39 -5.76
N PHE A 201 -6.89 -13.93 -4.69
CA PHE A 201 -7.19 -14.80 -3.54
C PHE A 201 -8.27 -15.83 -3.82
N PRO A 202 -9.42 -15.48 -4.42
CA PRO A 202 -10.42 -16.48 -4.81
C PRO A 202 -9.87 -17.53 -5.78
N ARG A 203 -9.00 -17.14 -6.71
CA ARG A 203 -8.38 -18.09 -7.65
C ARG A 203 -7.48 -19.10 -6.94
N LEU A 204 -6.67 -18.66 -5.96
CA LEU A 204 -5.88 -19.56 -5.14
C LEU A 204 -6.76 -20.53 -4.34
N LYS A 205 -7.80 -20.02 -3.70
CA LYS A 205 -8.75 -20.84 -2.95
C LYS A 205 -9.46 -21.86 -3.84
N SER A 206 -9.96 -21.43 -5.00
CA SER A 206 -10.63 -22.30 -5.98
C SER A 206 -9.68 -23.38 -6.53
N ALA A 207 -8.38 -23.11 -6.58
CA ALA A 207 -7.36 -24.08 -6.95
C ALA A 207 -6.98 -25.05 -5.81
N GLY A 208 -7.68 -25.01 -4.68
CA GLY A 208 -7.50 -25.94 -3.55
C GLY A 208 -6.45 -25.53 -2.52
N TYR A 209 -5.93 -24.29 -2.59
CA TYR A 209 -5.10 -23.76 -1.51
C TYR A 209 -5.93 -23.55 -0.25
N TYR A 210 -5.34 -23.85 0.92
CA TYR A 210 -5.85 -23.36 2.19
C TYR A 210 -5.37 -21.92 2.39
N THR A 211 -6.30 -20.96 2.42
CA THR A 211 -5.99 -19.53 2.29
C THR A 211 -6.19 -18.77 3.60
N GLY A 212 -5.22 -17.91 3.96
CA GLY A 212 -5.24 -17.11 5.17
C GLY A 212 -4.88 -15.64 4.98
N LEU A 213 -5.54 -14.79 5.79
CA LEU A 213 -5.22 -13.36 5.93
C LEU A 213 -5.12 -13.00 7.41
N MET A 214 -3.95 -12.55 7.85
CA MET A 214 -3.71 -12.09 9.22
C MET A 214 -3.24 -10.64 9.20
N GLY A 215 -4.05 -9.72 9.78
CA GLY A 215 -3.69 -8.32 9.92
C GLY A 215 -4.41 -7.33 9.02
N LYS A 216 -3.75 -6.24 8.61
CA LYS A 216 -4.38 -5.12 7.92
C LYS A 216 -4.92 -5.52 6.54
N TRP A 217 -6.23 -5.35 6.33
CA TRP A 217 -6.88 -5.55 5.03
C TRP A 217 -7.02 -4.25 4.25
N HIS A 218 -7.66 -3.27 4.82
CA HIS A 218 -7.85 -1.90 4.32
C HIS A 218 -8.60 -1.80 2.97
N LEU A 219 -9.47 -2.77 2.70
CA LEU A 219 -10.37 -2.79 1.54
C LEU A 219 -11.80 -3.05 2.02
N PRO A 220 -12.84 -2.78 1.21
CA PRO A 220 -14.20 -3.19 1.53
C PRO A 220 -14.28 -4.70 1.81
N GLN A 221 -15.22 -5.12 2.65
CA GLN A 221 -15.29 -6.47 3.21
C GLN A 221 -16.70 -7.08 3.07
N PRO A 222 -17.25 -7.22 1.87
CA PRO A 222 -18.45 -8.01 1.70
C PRO A 222 -18.20 -9.45 2.18
N GLN A 223 -19.10 -9.98 3.00
CA GLN A 223 -18.92 -11.31 3.61
C GLN A 223 -18.69 -12.42 2.57
N GLU A 224 -19.41 -12.36 1.46
CA GLU A 224 -19.28 -13.32 0.37
C GLU A 224 -17.89 -13.30 -0.26
N GLU A 225 -17.33 -12.11 -0.55
CA GLU A 225 -16.01 -11.93 -1.14
C GLU A 225 -14.90 -12.39 -0.20
N MET A 226 -15.04 -12.13 1.11
CA MET A 226 -14.11 -12.64 2.11
C MET A 226 -14.18 -14.16 2.22
N ALA A 227 -15.38 -14.75 2.21
CA ALA A 227 -15.55 -16.19 2.22
C ALA A 227 -15.02 -16.89 0.96
N MET A 228 -15.15 -16.26 -0.21
CA MET A 228 -14.53 -16.76 -1.45
C MET A 228 -13.00 -16.67 -1.43
N SER A 229 -12.43 -15.75 -0.65
CA SER A 229 -10.99 -15.45 -0.65
C SER A 229 -10.22 -16.23 0.41
N PHE A 230 -10.78 -16.43 1.60
CA PHE A 230 -10.04 -16.94 2.75
C PHE A 230 -10.78 -18.04 3.48
N ASP A 231 -10.04 -19.07 3.92
CA ASP A 231 -10.52 -20.11 4.83
C ASP A 231 -10.41 -19.64 6.28
N LYS A 232 -9.34 -18.90 6.61
CA LYS A 232 -9.15 -18.27 7.92
C LYS A 232 -8.69 -16.84 7.75
N SER A 233 -9.38 -15.89 8.39
CA SER A 233 -8.95 -14.49 8.38
C SER A 233 -9.15 -13.84 9.73
N THR A 234 -8.11 -13.15 10.21
CA THR A 234 -8.15 -12.26 11.37
C THR A 234 -7.62 -10.91 10.93
N PHE A 235 -8.50 -10.00 10.62
CA PHE A 235 -8.12 -8.65 10.22
C PHE A 235 -8.72 -7.63 11.19
N TYR A 236 -8.08 -6.47 11.25
CA TYR A 236 -8.43 -5.43 12.20
C TYR A 236 -8.25 -4.06 11.56
N TYR A 237 -8.98 -3.10 12.13
CA TYR A 237 -8.67 -1.69 12.05
C TYR A 237 -8.11 -1.29 13.40
N GLY A 238 -6.86 -0.90 13.48
CA GLY A 238 -6.25 -0.59 14.77
C GLY A 238 -4.93 0.12 14.61
N ASN A 239 -4.41 0.57 15.72
CA ASN A 239 -3.14 1.25 15.87
C ASN A 239 -2.07 0.26 16.40
N HIS A 240 -0.91 0.74 16.86
CA HIS A 240 0.18 -0.13 17.33
C HIS A 240 -0.17 -0.88 18.62
N TRP A 241 -0.88 -0.21 19.53
CA TRP A 241 -1.30 -0.72 20.83
C TRP A 241 -2.78 -0.44 21.02
N ASP A 242 -3.66 -1.41 20.82
CA ASP A 242 -5.07 -1.12 20.97
C ASP A 242 -5.93 -2.34 21.24
N GLU A 243 -7.19 -2.07 21.57
CA GLU A 243 -8.26 -3.06 21.50
C GLU A 243 -8.51 -3.38 20.03
N TYR A 244 -8.28 -4.62 19.65
CA TYR A 244 -8.51 -5.05 18.29
C TYR A 244 -9.97 -5.23 18.04
N TYR A 245 -10.52 -4.49 17.10
CA TYR A 245 -11.78 -4.85 16.50
C TYR A 245 -11.58 -6.06 15.58
N SER A 246 -11.76 -7.24 16.13
CA SER A 246 -11.98 -8.42 15.30
C SER A 246 -13.41 -8.40 14.81
N PRO A 247 -13.71 -8.65 13.52
CA PRO A 247 -15.07 -8.88 13.05
C PRO A 247 -15.77 -10.04 13.79
N HIS A 248 -15.03 -10.85 14.51
CA HIS A 248 -15.50 -11.99 15.32
C HIS A 248 -15.68 -11.66 16.82
N GLY A 249 -15.57 -10.39 17.23
CA GLY A 249 -16.03 -9.90 18.54
C GLY A 249 -15.11 -10.12 19.73
N SER A 250 -13.84 -10.44 19.55
CA SER A 250 -12.88 -10.48 20.66
C SER A 250 -12.14 -9.15 20.80
N ASN A 251 -12.40 -8.44 21.91
CA ASN A 251 -11.60 -7.27 22.30
C ASN A 251 -10.33 -7.74 23.01
N GLU A 252 -9.25 -7.92 22.27
CA GLU A 252 -7.93 -8.18 22.84
C GLU A 252 -7.12 -6.89 22.88
N LYS A 253 -6.39 -6.67 23.99
CA LYS A 253 -5.41 -5.59 24.10
C LYS A 253 -4.01 -6.16 23.92
N GLY A 254 -3.17 -5.46 23.18
CA GLY A 254 -1.79 -5.84 23.00
C GLY A 254 -1.09 -5.15 21.84
N TYR A 255 0.12 -5.58 21.57
CA TYR A 255 0.89 -5.07 20.45
C TYR A 255 0.51 -5.77 19.15
N ILE A 256 0.21 -4.98 18.12
CA ILE A 256 -0.45 -5.49 16.92
C ILE A 256 0.45 -6.41 16.08
N THR A 257 1.77 -6.16 16.05
CA THR A 257 2.74 -7.03 15.37
C THR A 257 2.81 -8.40 16.04
N ASP A 258 2.73 -8.46 17.38
CA ASP A 258 2.70 -9.73 18.12
C ASP A 258 1.39 -10.50 17.86
N LYS A 259 0.26 -9.77 17.71
CA LYS A 259 -1.01 -10.38 17.30
C LYS A 259 -0.89 -11.00 15.90
N ASN A 260 -0.33 -10.29 14.93
CA ASN A 260 -0.14 -10.80 13.58
C ASN A 260 0.68 -12.09 13.59
N LEU A 261 1.77 -12.12 14.36
CA LEU A 261 2.62 -13.29 14.53
C LEU A 261 1.84 -14.46 15.13
N ARG A 262 1.13 -14.24 16.24
CA ARG A 262 0.34 -15.28 16.91
C ARG A 262 -0.69 -15.89 15.97
N ASP A 263 -1.47 -15.06 15.29
CA ASP A 263 -2.55 -15.50 14.39
C ASP A 263 -1.96 -16.26 13.17
N ALA A 264 -0.79 -15.83 12.67
CA ALA A 264 -0.08 -16.50 11.58
C ALA A 264 0.47 -17.87 12.01
N LEU A 265 1.05 -17.97 13.21
CA LEU A 265 1.53 -19.24 13.78
C LEU A 265 0.36 -20.21 13.99
N GLU A 266 -0.77 -19.74 14.51
CA GLU A 266 -1.98 -20.55 14.67
C GLU A 266 -2.49 -21.06 13.31
N PHE A 267 -2.53 -20.21 12.27
CA PHE A 267 -2.87 -20.65 10.92
C PHE A 267 -1.93 -21.76 10.43
N LEU A 268 -0.61 -21.58 10.56
CA LEU A 268 0.38 -22.54 10.10
C LEU A 268 0.31 -23.88 10.86
N ARG A 269 -0.09 -23.87 12.12
CA ARG A 269 -0.22 -25.09 12.95
C ARG A 269 -1.50 -25.84 12.67
N ASP A 270 -2.61 -25.12 12.50
CA ASP A 270 -3.96 -25.68 12.38
C ASP A 270 -4.35 -26.04 10.95
N ARG A 271 -3.63 -25.55 9.93
CA ARG A 271 -3.96 -25.80 8.53
C ARG A 271 -3.99 -27.30 8.18
N PRO A 272 -4.80 -27.74 7.24
CA PRO A 272 -4.72 -29.07 6.63
C PRO A 272 -3.33 -29.29 6.00
N LYS A 273 -2.61 -30.31 6.43
CA LYS A 273 -1.21 -30.55 6.01
C LYS A 273 -1.10 -31.11 4.60
N GLU A 274 -2.16 -31.73 4.12
CA GLU A 274 -2.29 -32.32 2.78
C GLU A 274 -2.59 -31.27 1.68
N LYS A 275 -2.91 -30.04 2.06
CA LYS A 275 -3.18 -28.95 1.12
C LYS A 275 -2.00 -27.97 1.07
N PRO A 276 -1.66 -27.43 -0.11
CA PRO A 276 -0.80 -26.27 -0.16
C PRO A 276 -1.51 -25.08 0.51
N PHE A 277 -0.75 -24.17 1.11
CA PHE A 277 -1.32 -22.98 1.73
C PHE A 277 -0.87 -21.69 1.03
N PHE A 278 -1.74 -20.70 1.10
CA PHE A 278 -1.40 -19.30 0.90
C PHE A 278 -1.70 -18.53 2.19
N LEU A 279 -0.69 -17.89 2.75
CA LEU A 279 -0.84 -17.04 3.93
C LEU A 279 -0.32 -15.63 3.65
N LYS A 280 -1.20 -14.62 3.79
CA LYS A 280 -0.81 -13.20 3.81
C LYS A 280 -0.76 -12.71 5.25
N VAL A 281 0.45 -12.40 5.74
CA VAL A 281 0.65 -11.68 7.00
C VAL A 281 0.82 -10.20 6.68
N SER A 282 -0.16 -9.41 7.07
CA SER A 282 -0.29 -8.01 6.67
C SER A 282 -0.09 -7.10 7.88
N TYR A 283 1.16 -6.67 8.09
CA TYR A 283 1.53 -5.83 9.20
C TYR A 283 0.95 -4.41 9.08
N PHE A 284 0.68 -3.77 10.22
CA PHE A 284 0.40 -2.34 10.29
C PHE A 284 1.70 -1.52 10.39
N ALA A 285 2.75 -2.08 10.96
CA ALA A 285 4.07 -1.49 11.03
C ALA A 285 4.72 -1.45 9.61
N THR A 286 5.33 -0.32 9.21
CA THR A 286 5.75 0.82 10.05
C THR A 286 4.84 2.05 9.93
N HIS A 287 3.57 1.87 9.57
CA HIS A 287 2.63 2.99 9.43
C HIS A 287 2.53 3.78 10.74
N ALA A 288 2.45 5.10 10.65
CA ALA A 288 2.28 5.97 11.80
C ALA A 288 0.88 5.82 12.43
N TRP A 289 0.77 6.02 13.73
CA TRP A 289 -0.52 6.16 14.40
C TRP A 289 -1.04 7.58 14.19
N ASP A 290 -1.94 7.73 13.22
CA ASP A 290 -2.53 9.03 12.89
C ASP A 290 -3.27 9.65 14.09
N GLY A 291 -3.04 10.96 14.29
CA GLY A 291 -3.64 11.70 15.39
C GLY A 291 -3.02 11.45 16.78
N HIS A 292 -2.05 10.53 16.91
CA HIS A 292 -1.35 10.26 18.15
C HIS A 292 0.07 10.89 18.16
N PHE A 293 0.54 11.27 19.34
CA PHE A 293 1.91 11.73 19.56
C PHE A 293 2.54 11.02 20.77
N PRO A 294 3.71 10.40 20.64
CA PRO A 294 4.45 10.16 19.38
C PRO A 294 3.68 9.26 18.41
N SER A 295 3.96 9.42 17.08
CA SER A 295 3.22 8.68 16.04
C SER A 295 3.75 7.27 15.78
N TYR A 296 4.95 6.93 16.25
CA TYR A 296 5.59 5.62 16.10
C TYR A 296 5.87 5.04 17.49
N ILE A 297 5.13 4.00 17.88
CA ILE A 297 5.16 3.45 19.24
C ILE A 297 5.54 1.97 19.18
N PRO A 298 6.86 1.67 19.17
CA PRO A 298 7.36 0.31 19.28
C PRO A 298 7.26 -0.23 20.72
N LYS A 299 7.65 -1.48 20.91
CA LYS A 299 7.92 -2.02 22.26
C LYS A 299 9.12 -1.33 22.89
N ASN A 300 9.02 -1.01 24.18
CA ASN A 300 10.09 -0.33 24.91
C ASN A 300 11.40 -1.12 24.90
N GLU A 301 11.33 -2.46 24.95
CA GLU A 301 12.47 -3.35 24.91
C GLU A 301 13.25 -3.21 23.59
N THR A 302 12.54 -3.22 22.47
CA THR A 302 13.14 -3.05 21.14
C THR A 302 13.76 -1.66 20.99
N ARG A 303 13.00 -0.63 21.40
CA ARG A 303 13.45 0.77 21.33
C ARG A 303 14.73 0.97 22.15
N SER A 304 14.76 0.53 23.41
CA SER A 304 15.90 0.72 24.31
C SER A 304 17.13 -0.10 23.90
N LYS A 305 16.91 -1.32 23.38
CA LYS A 305 18.00 -2.23 23.02
C LYS A 305 18.71 -1.83 21.73
N PHE A 306 18.00 -1.43 20.71
CA PHE A 306 18.55 -1.23 19.38
C PHE A 306 18.66 0.25 18.96
N TYR A 307 17.85 1.12 19.56
CA TYR A 307 17.73 2.54 19.20
C TYR A 307 17.72 3.43 20.44
N PRO A 308 18.77 3.37 21.30
CA PRO A 308 18.84 4.13 22.55
C PRO A 308 18.85 5.65 22.29
N GLU A 309 18.65 6.44 23.35
CA GLU A 309 18.49 7.89 23.23
C GLU A 309 19.76 8.59 22.70
N ASP A 310 20.94 8.10 23.06
CA ASP A 310 22.25 8.62 22.63
C ASP A 310 22.62 8.24 21.20
N MET A 311 21.89 7.30 20.55
CA MET A 311 22.05 7.02 19.12
C MET A 311 21.57 8.22 18.29
N TYR A 312 22.36 8.63 17.32
CA TYR A 312 21.97 9.66 16.35
C TYR A 312 21.79 9.07 14.96
N ILE A 313 20.67 9.38 14.32
CA ILE A 313 20.37 9.01 12.95
C ILE A 313 20.38 10.30 12.11
N GLU A 314 21.20 10.31 11.07
CA GLU A 314 21.34 11.47 10.20
C GLU A 314 20.05 11.72 9.42
N PRO A 315 19.49 12.95 9.44
CA PRO A 315 18.33 13.29 8.61
C PRO A 315 18.63 13.14 7.12
N PRO A 316 17.63 12.85 6.28
CA PRO A 316 17.82 12.82 4.83
C PRO A 316 18.39 14.14 4.30
N LYS A 317 19.24 14.07 3.27
CA LYS A 317 19.87 15.25 2.66
C LYS A 317 18.84 16.29 2.17
N THR A 318 17.70 15.81 1.69
CA THR A 318 16.59 16.64 1.21
C THR A 318 15.65 17.13 2.32
N ALA A 319 15.88 16.74 3.58
CA ALA A 319 15.07 17.15 4.74
C ALA A 319 15.41 18.57 5.23
N THR A 320 15.54 19.54 4.35
CA THR A 320 15.91 20.92 4.69
C THR A 320 14.84 21.90 4.27
N GLN A 321 14.84 23.09 4.93
CA GLN A 321 13.95 24.17 4.56
C GLN A 321 14.18 24.62 3.11
N TRP A 322 15.42 24.55 2.61
CA TRP A 322 15.73 24.88 1.22
C TRP A 322 14.98 23.97 0.23
N HIS A 323 14.93 22.66 0.47
CA HIS A 323 14.21 21.73 -0.41
C HIS A 323 12.71 21.99 -0.41
N TRP A 324 12.12 22.25 0.78
CA TRP A 324 10.71 22.65 0.88
C TRP A 324 10.42 23.96 0.10
N ASP A 325 11.25 24.98 0.26
CA ASP A 325 11.07 26.29 -0.41
C ASP A 325 11.25 26.18 -1.93
N ASN A 326 11.91 25.11 -2.41
CA ASN A 326 12.11 24.83 -3.82
C ASN A 326 11.09 23.87 -4.43
N LEU A 327 10.17 23.31 -3.67
CA LEU A 327 9.02 22.62 -4.23
C LEU A 327 8.14 23.57 -5.06
N PRO A 328 7.34 23.04 -6.01
CA PRO A 328 6.36 23.84 -6.73
C PRO A 328 5.47 24.64 -5.78
N ARG A 329 5.11 25.88 -6.17
CA ARG A 329 4.39 26.82 -5.29
C ARG A 329 3.00 26.35 -4.84
N PHE A 330 2.40 25.40 -5.53
CA PHE A 330 1.13 24.81 -5.11
C PHE A 330 1.27 23.88 -3.90
N PHE A 331 2.48 23.40 -3.57
CA PHE A 331 2.75 22.78 -2.28
C PHE A 331 2.59 23.83 -1.17
N SER A 332 1.37 24.02 -0.73
CA SER A 332 1.03 25.03 0.27
C SER A 332 1.20 24.50 1.69
N THR A 333 1.14 25.42 2.67
CA THR A 333 1.19 25.09 4.09
C THR A 333 -0.01 24.27 4.58
N SER A 334 -1.10 24.20 3.80
CA SER A 334 -2.27 23.34 4.06
C SER A 334 -2.14 21.94 3.48
N ASN A 335 -1.06 21.65 2.73
CA ASN A 335 -0.77 20.31 2.21
C ASN A 335 -0.64 19.30 3.35
N GLU A 336 -1.32 18.15 3.24
CA GLU A 336 -1.37 17.15 4.31
C GLU A 336 0.00 16.51 4.58
N ALA A 337 0.81 16.24 3.55
CA ALA A 337 2.14 15.69 3.72
C ALA A 337 3.05 16.65 4.51
N ARG A 338 2.91 17.98 4.31
CA ARG A 338 3.61 19.00 5.10
C ARG A 338 3.07 19.09 6.54
N ASN A 339 1.76 18.97 6.73
CA ASN A 339 1.16 18.98 8.06
C ASN A 339 1.62 17.76 8.89
N ARG A 340 1.75 16.61 8.26
CA ARG A 340 2.27 15.39 8.89
C ARG A 340 3.77 15.48 9.18
N TRP A 341 4.54 16.10 8.28
CA TRP A 341 5.96 16.38 8.53
C TRP A 341 6.17 17.22 9.80
N ARG A 342 5.38 18.28 10.01
CA ARG A 342 5.47 19.13 11.21
C ARG A 342 5.24 18.35 12.51
N ARG A 343 4.49 17.29 12.48
CA ARG A 343 4.18 16.46 13.66
C ARG A 343 5.14 15.31 13.88
N ARG A 344 5.97 14.97 12.88
CA ARG A 344 6.76 13.74 12.88
C ARG A 344 8.24 13.95 12.59
N PHE A 345 8.56 14.77 11.60
CA PHE A 345 9.92 14.86 11.06
C PHE A 345 10.48 16.29 11.06
N GLU A 346 9.79 17.26 11.66
CA GLU A 346 10.42 18.51 12.05
C GLU A 346 11.62 18.24 12.96
N PRO A 347 12.70 19.06 12.95
CA PRO A 347 13.96 18.73 13.64
C PRO A 347 13.81 18.26 15.08
N ASP A 348 12.87 18.84 15.84
CA ASP A 348 12.61 18.50 17.24
C ASP A 348 12.01 17.09 17.42
N TYR A 349 11.37 16.52 16.40
CA TYR A 349 10.68 15.24 16.47
C TYR A 349 11.37 14.14 15.64
N PHE A 350 12.30 14.52 14.76
CA PHE A 350 12.91 13.59 13.81
C PHE A 350 13.53 12.37 14.48
N GLN A 351 14.37 12.57 15.51
CA GLN A 351 15.10 11.48 16.17
C GLN A 351 14.16 10.48 16.83
N ASP A 352 13.11 10.96 17.49
CA ASP A 352 12.15 10.08 18.14
C ASP A 352 11.32 9.30 17.11
N SER A 353 10.84 9.97 16.06
CA SER A 353 10.06 9.35 14.99
C SER A 353 10.84 8.30 14.22
N VAL A 354 12.06 8.62 13.75
CA VAL A 354 12.85 7.68 12.95
C VAL A 354 13.30 6.46 13.76
N LYS A 355 13.71 6.66 15.01
CA LYS A 355 14.08 5.55 15.91
C LYS A 355 12.88 4.68 16.26
N GLY A 356 11.70 5.29 16.50
CA GLY A 356 10.46 4.58 16.73
C GLY A 356 10.08 3.71 15.54
N MET A 357 10.12 4.27 14.33
CA MET A 357 9.83 3.56 13.10
C MET A 357 10.82 2.42 12.82
N TYR A 358 12.13 2.65 13.03
CA TYR A 358 13.15 1.60 12.85
C TYR A 358 13.00 0.48 13.88
N ALA A 359 12.61 0.80 15.11
CA ALA A 359 12.30 -0.22 16.12
C ALA A 359 11.09 -1.07 15.72
N MET A 360 10.04 -0.46 15.18
CA MET A 360 8.89 -1.21 14.65
C MET A 360 9.27 -2.09 13.45
N ALA A 361 10.19 -1.64 12.60
CA ALA A 361 10.73 -2.45 11.51
C ALA A 361 11.50 -3.67 12.03
N THR A 362 12.30 -3.49 13.10
CA THR A 362 12.99 -4.60 13.78
C THR A 362 12.01 -5.63 14.36
N GLU A 363 10.90 -5.19 14.90
CA GLU A 363 9.85 -6.08 15.45
C GLU A 363 9.13 -6.88 14.35
N VAL A 364 8.92 -6.29 13.18
CA VAL A 364 8.44 -7.04 12.00
C VAL A 364 9.48 -8.07 11.57
N ASP A 365 10.76 -7.69 11.52
CA ASP A 365 11.86 -8.60 11.18
C ASP A 365 11.95 -9.80 12.16
N GLU A 366 11.82 -9.55 13.46
CA GLU A 366 11.76 -10.62 14.47
C GLU A 366 10.58 -11.57 14.22
N SER A 367 9.40 -11.01 13.90
CA SER A 367 8.22 -11.80 13.52
C SER A 367 8.48 -12.66 12.28
N VAL A 368 9.12 -12.09 11.25
CA VAL A 368 9.53 -12.83 10.04
C VAL A 368 10.45 -14.00 10.40
N GLY A 369 11.47 -13.77 11.23
CA GLY A 369 12.40 -14.81 11.67
C GLY A 369 11.70 -15.98 12.36
N ILE A 370 10.71 -15.71 13.22
CA ILE A 370 9.94 -16.74 13.93
C ILE A 370 9.06 -17.54 12.95
N LEU A 371 8.42 -16.87 11.98
CA LEU A 371 7.62 -17.57 10.95
C LEU A 371 8.46 -18.47 10.06
N LEU A 372 9.66 -18.03 9.66
CA LEU A 372 10.58 -18.86 8.87
C LEU A 372 11.06 -20.09 9.65
N GLU A 373 11.34 -19.94 10.94
CA GLU A 373 11.72 -21.05 11.81
C GLU A 373 10.55 -22.02 12.01
N GLU A 374 9.31 -21.56 12.16
CA GLU A 374 8.10 -22.41 12.21
C GLU A 374 7.95 -23.25 10.92
N LEU A 375 8.13 -22.64 9.73
CA LEU A 375 8.09 -23.37 8.46
C LEU A 375 9.18 -24.42 8.36
N LYS A 376 10.38 -24.12 8.87
CA LYS A 376 11.50 -25.07 8.93
C LYS A 376 11.21 -26.22 9.88
N GLN A 377 10.66 -25.97 11.07
CA GLN A 377 10.28 -26.99 12.04
C GLN A 377 9.18 -27.90 11.50
N GLN A 378 8.26 -27.37 10.70
CA GLN A 378 7.25 -28.16 9.99
C GLN A 378 7.79 -28.91 8.77
N GLY A 379 9.05 -28.73 8.37
CA GLY A 379 9.66 -29.36 7.20
C GLY A 379 9.12 -28.88 5.86
N VAL A 380 8.51 -27.68 5.81
CA VAL A 380 7.89 -27.13 4.60
C VAL A 380 8.58 -25.88 4.06
N LEU A 381 9.66 -25.40 4.70
CA LEU A 381 10.38 -24.21 4.26
C LEU A 381 10.86 -24.33 2.81
N ASP A 382 11.43 -25.49 2.45
CA ASP A 382 11.96 -25.75 1.10
C ASP A 382 10.86 -26.04 0.05
N LYS A 383 9.58 -26.06 0.46
CA LYS A 383 8.40 -26.13 -0.40
C LYS A 383 7.57 -24.82 -0.33
N THR A 384 8.13 -23.76 0.22
CA THR A 384 7.40 -22.49 0.42
C THR A 384 8.09 -21.35 -0.31
N MET A 385 7.37 -20.68 -1.22
CA MET A 385 7.75 -19.38 -1.75
C MET A 385 7.45 -18.30 -0.72
N ILE A 386 8.43 -17.50 -0.38
CA ILE A 386 8.31 -16.44 0.61
C ILE A 386 8.56 -15.10 -0.06
N ILE A 387 7.65 -14.18 0.10
CA ILE A 387 7.73 -12.82 -0.45
C ILE A 387 7.65 -11.83 0.71
N PHE A 388 8.64 -10.95 0.84
CA PHE A 388 8.57 -9.78 1.72
C PHE A 388 8.46 -8.52 0.85
N THR A 389 7.45 -7.70 1.10
CA THR A 389 7.25 -6.40 0.46
C THR A 389 6.29 -5.53 1.28
N THR A 390 5.91 -4.37 0.75
CA THR A 390 5.00 -3.41 1.38
C THR A 390 4.01 -2.84 0.37
N ASP A 391 3.01 -2.14 0.85
CA ASP A 391 2.00 -1.49 0.01
C ASP A 391 2.47 -0.17 -0.60
N ASN A 392 3.27 0.62 0.10
CA ASN A 392 3.88 1.86 -0.40
C ASN A 392 5.11 2.23 0.44
N GLY A 393 5.89 3.17 -0.09
CA GLY A 393 6.98 3.79 0.63
C GLY A 393 6.52 4.90 1.58
N ASN A 394 7.49 5.62 2.15
CA ASN A 394 7.24 6.67 3.13
C ASN A 394 8.36 7.73 3.08
N LEU A 395 7.97 8.98 2.90
CA LEU A 395 8.82 10.16 3.07
C LEU A 395 9.05 10.39 4.55
N GLN A 396 10.31 10.39 4.97
CA GLN A 396 10.75 10.51 6.36
C GLN A 396 11.43 11.86 6.62
N GLY A 397 10.83 12.92 6.08
CA GLY A 397 11.36 14.27 6.13
C GLY A 397 11.89 14.78 4.80
N GLU A 398 12.11 13.91 3.82
CA GLU A 398 12.56 14.30 2.48
C GLU A 398 11.66 15.39 1.91
N HIS A 399 12.27 16.38 1.26
CA HIS A 399 11.61 17.57 0.68
C HIS A 399 10.80 18.41 1.69
N GLY A 400 10.99 18.20 2.99
CA GLY A 400 10.15 18.78 4.05
C GLY A 400 8.74 18.20 4.08
N LEU A 401 8.56 16.95 3.67
CA LEU A 401 7.31 16.22 3.60
C LEU A 401 7.34 14.97 4.48
N SER A 402 6.19 14.35 4.66
CA SER A 402 6.03 13.07 5.35
C SER A 402 5.02 12.20 4.61
N GLU A 403 5.18 10.90 4.78
CA GLU A 403 4.34 9.85 4.23
C GLU A 403 4.49 9.62 2.72
N LYS A 404 3.43 9.62 1.94
CA LYS A 404 3.34 9.02 0.60
C LYS A 404 2.69 9.93 -0.41
N TRP A 405 2.00 9.38 -1.38
CA TRP A 405 1.19 10.00 -2.45
C TRP A 405 2.00 10.53 -3.63
N TYR A 406 3.15 11.14 -3.40
CA TYR A 406 3.91 11.81 -4.47
C TYR A 406 4.90 10.88 -5.16
N PRO A 407 5.21 11.11 -6.45
CA PRO A 407 6.13 10.26 -7.20
C PRO A 407 7.62 10.55 -6.88
N PHE A 408 7.94 10.72 -5.59
CA PHE A 408 9.32 10.78 -5.09
C PHE A 408 9.84 9.40 -4.73
N GLU A 409 11.15 9.19 -4.80
CA GLU A 409 11.78 7.85 -4.67
C GLU A 409 11.35 7.12 -3.38
N GLU A 410 11.32 7.83 -2.26
CA GLU A 410 11.00 7.25 -0.96
C GLU A 410 9.55 6.79 -0.84
N SER A 411 8.66 7.41 -1.61
CA SER A 411 7.26 7.05 -1.70
C SER A 411 7.01 5.89 -2.65
N LEU A 412 7.81 5.80 -3.74
CA LEU A 412 7.63 4.84 -4.83
C LEU A 412 8.40 3.55 -4.64
N ARG A 413 9.70 3.65 -4.25
CA ARG A 413 10.63 2.55 -4.25
C ARG A 413 10.60 1.81 -2.93
N VAL A 414 10.15 0.58 -2.99
CA VAL A 414 9.83 -0.24 -1.82
C VAL A 414 10.59 -1.57 -1.86
N PRO A 415 10.88 -2.19 -0.70
CA PRO A 415 11.54 -3.47 -0.67
C PRO A 415 10.71 -4.56 -1.37
N LEU A 416 11.41 -5.43 -2.08
CA LEU A 416 10.89 -6.70 -2.54
C LEU A 416 11.99 -7.74 -2.42
N VAL A 417 11.75 -8.74 -1.59
CA VAL A 417 12.60 -9.92 -1.43
C VAL A 417 11.77 -11.15 -1.75
N ILE A 418 12.27 -12.00 -2.64
CA ILE A 418 11.64 -13.27 -3.00
C ILE A 418 12.61 -14.41 -2.71
N GLN A 419 12.22 -15.30 -1.81
CA GLN A 419 12.86 -16.59 -1.61
C GLN A 419 11.96 -17.66 -2.24
N ASP A 420 12.35 -18.13 -3.41
CA ASP A 420 11.64 -19.17 -4.16
C ASP A 420 12.46 -20.47 -4.14
N PRO A 421 11.92 -21.60 -3.66
CA PRO A 421 12.63 -22.88 -3.65
C PRO A 421 13.15 -23.31 -5.03
N ARG A 422 12.43 -22.96 -6.09
CA ARG A 422 12.77 -23.26 -7.49
C ARG A 422 13.95 -22.44 -8.02
N MET A 423 14.35 -21.37 -7.31
CA MET A 423 15.40 -20.46 -7.74
C MET A 423 16.75 -21.19 -7.84
N PRO A 424 17.45 -21.12 -9.01
CA PRO A 424 18.76 -21.69 -9.16
C PRO A 424 19.75 -21.17 -8.11
N LYS A 425 20.60 -22.07 -7.59
CA LYS A 425 21.58 -21.70 -6.54
C LYS A 425 22.45 -20.49 -6.94
N ALA A 426 22.82 -20.39 -8.21
CA ALA A 426 23.61 -19.26 -8.73
C ALA A 426 22.90 -17.90 -8.72
N LYS A 427 21.57 -17.89 -8.52
CA LYS A 427 20.75 -16.69 -8.43
C LYS A 427 20.45 -16.29 -6.97
N LYS A 428 20.59 -17.20 -6.03
CA LYS A 428 20.38 -16.91 -4.61
C LYS A 428 21.45 -15.98 -4.08
N GLY A 429 21.02 -15.00 -3.28
CA GLY A 429 21.90 -13.96 -2.73
C GLY A 429 22.31 -12.87 -3.72
N THR A 430 21.73 -12.87 -4.93
CA THR A 430 21.99 -11.82 -5.92
C THR A 430 20.92 -10.73 -5.88
N ALA A 431 21.27 -9.55 -6.39
CA ALA A 431 20.32 -8.46 -6.60
C ALA A 431 19.84 -8.44 -8.07
N GLN A 432 18.59 -8.05 -8.26
CA GLN A 432 17.95 -7.82 -9.56
C GLN A 432 17.55 -6.35 -9.67
N ASP A 433 18.07 -5.66 -10.70
CA ASP A 433 17.86 -4.23 -10.94
C ASP A 433 16.82 -3.92 -12.03
N ALA A 434 16.21 -4.93 -12.65
CA ALA A 434 15.08 -4.74 -13.56
C ALA A 434 13.91 -4.07 -12.82
N TRP A 435 13.20 -3.16 -13.51
CA TRP A 435 11.99 -2.56 -12.95
C TRP A 435 10.93 -3.62 -12.65
N THR A 436 10.56 -3.72 -11.39
CA THR A 436 9.43 -4.53 -10.91
C THR A 436 8.40 -3.64 -10.25
N LEU A 437 7.13 -4.02 -10.35
CA LEU A 437 6.03 -3.16 -9.92
C LEU A 437 5.07 -3.92 -9.01
N SER A 438 4.37 -3.20 -8.13
CA SER A 438 3.35 -3.79 -7.26
C SER A 438 2.27 -4.58 -8.02
N VAL A 439 1.97 -4.21 -9.26
CA VAL A 439 1.03 -4.89 -10.14
C VAL A 439 1.52 -6.27 -10.59
N ASP A 440 2.81 -6.56 -10.48
CA ASP A 440 3.43 -7.84 -10.86
C ASP A 440 3.23 -8.96 -9.82
N LEU A 441 2.88 -8.59 -8.58
CA LEU A 441 2.78 -9.55 -7.47
C LEU A 441 1.68 -10.59 -7.70
N ALA A 442 0.50 -10.18 -8.17
CA ALA A 442 -0.60 -11.11 -8.41
C ALA A 442 -0.27 -12.17 -9.47
N PRO A 443 0.20 -11.81 -10.69
CA PRO A 443 0.59 -12.82 -11.68
C PRO A 443 1.77 -13.68 -11.21
N THR A 444 2.72 -13.15 -10.43
CA THR A 444 3.84 -13.92 -9.87
C THR A 444 3.36 -14.98 -8.87
N ILE A 445 2.45 -14.62 -7.98
CA ILE A 445 1.87 -15.54 -7.00
C ILE A 445 1.03 -16.61 -7.69
N LEU A 446 0.21 -16.23 -8.68
CA LEU A 446 -0.54 -17.19 -9.48
C LEU A 446 0.39 -18.14 -10.24
N GLY A 447 1.45 -17.63 -10.87
CA GLY A 447 2.48 -18.45 -11.54
C GLY A 447 3.18 -19.43 -10.59
N ALA A 448 3.43 -19.03 -9.34
CA ALA A 448 3.97 -19.93 -8.32
C ALA A 448 2.99 -21.05 -7.93
N ALA A 449 1.70 -20.80 -8.06
CA ALA A 449 0.64 -21.77 -7.85
C ALA A 449 0.30 -22.62 -9.10
N ASN A 450 1.08 -22.51 -10.18
CA ASN A 450 0.82 -23.11 -11.49
C ASN A 450 -0.52 -22.66 -12.11
N LEU A 451 -0.94 -21.42 -11.84
CA LEU A 451 -2.15 -20.80 -12.38
C LEU A 451 -1.78 -19.70 -13.37
N GLU A 452 -2.50 -19.65 -14.50
CA GLU A 452 -2.37 -18.53 -15.43
C GLU A 452 -2.93 -17.24 -14.80
N ALA A 453 -2.28 -16.12 -15.04
CA ALA A 453 -2.81 -14.82 -14.66
C ALA A 453 -4.10 -14.53 -15.43
N SER A 454 -5.08 -13.89 -14.77
CA SER A 454 -6.31 -13.46 -15.45
C SER A 454 -6.00 -12.46 -16.56
N SER A 455 -6.72 -12.54 -17.69
CA SER A 455 -6.44 -11.77 -18.90
C SER A 455 -6.46 -10.25 -18.69
N PHE A 456 -7.19 -9.77 -17.70
CA PHE A 456 -7.26 -8.35 -17.35
C PHE A 456 -6.07 -7.86 -16.49
N MET A 457 -5.31 -8.78 -15.88
CA MET A 457 -4.14 -8.38 -15.06
C MET A 457 -3.07 -7.73 -15.93
N GLN A 458 -2.54 -6.59 -15.48
CA GLN A 458 -1.60 -5.79 -16.26
C GLN A 458 -0.13 -6.07 -15.90
N GLY A 459 0.12 -6.72 -14.77
CA GLY A 459 1.46 -7.11 -14.31
C GLY A 459 2.05 -8.28 -15.09
N ARG A 460 3.34 -8.55 -14.81
CA ARG A 460 4.14 -9.66 -15.36
C ARG A 460 4.54 -10.62 -14.25
N ASP A 461 4.78 -11.87 -14.59
CA ASP A 461 5.35 -12.83 -13.65
C ASP A 461 6.85 -12.56 -13.45
N LEU A 462 7.23 -12.17 -12.24
CA LEU A 462 8.61 -11.86 -11.85
C LEU A 462 9.54 -13.08 -11.93
N SER A 463 9.01 -14.29 -11.92
CA SER A 463 9.80 -15.51 -12.04
C SER A 463 10.59 -15.58 -13.35
N ALA A 464 10.15 -14.87 -14.39
CA ALA A 464 10.89 -14.72 -15.64
C ALA A 464 12.29 -14.08 -15.47
N LEU A 465 12.53 -13.36 -14.38
CA LEU A 465 13.82 -12.71 -14.09
C LEU A 465 14.82 -13.66 -13.41
N TYR A 466 14.37 -14.76 -12.83
CA TYR A 466 15.24 -15.68 -12.08
C TYR A 466 15.07 -17.17 -12.38
N LEU A 467 13.94 -17.60 -12.94
CA LEU A 467 13.72 -18.99 -13.36
C LEU A 467 14.01 -19.19 -14.85
N ASP A 468 14.19 -20.43 -15.27
CA ASP A 468 14.22 -20.83 -16.68
C ASP A 468 12.83 -21.24 -17.17
N ASN A 469 11.91 -20.29 -17.24
CA ASN A 469 10.56 -20.50 -17.73
C ASN A 469 10.40 -20.04 -19.20
N PRO A 470 9.26 -20.26 -19.87
CA PRO A 470 9.05 -19.85 -21.26
C PRO A 470 9.23 -18.35 -21.49
N GLU A 471 8.79 -17.49 -20.58
CA GLU A 471 8.96 -16.03 -20.67
C GLU A 471 10.43 -15.63 -20.55
N ALA A 472 11.16 -16.20 -19.59
CA ALA A 472 12.61 -15.99 -19.44
C ALA A 472 13.38 -16.39 -20.72
N ARG A 473 12.96 -17.49 -21.38
CA ARG A 473 13.55 -17.89 -22.66
C ARG A 473 13.27 -16.89 -23.78
N GLN A 474 12.05 -16.35 -23.86
CA GLN A 474 11.71 -15.30 -24.82
C GLN A 474 12.52 -14.01 -24.58
N LEU A 475 12.69 -13.61 -23.32
CA LEU A 475 13.53 -12.46 -22.96
C LEU A 475 14.98 -12.66 -23.39
N ARG A 476 15.58 -13.81 -23.08
CA ARG A 476 16.98 -14.11 -23.47
C ARG A 476 17.17 -14.21 -24.98
N GLN A 477 16.14 -14.62 -25.72
CA GLN A 477 16.15 -14.70 -27.19
C GLN A 477 15.85 -13.36 -27.86
N GLY A 478 15.59 -12.29 -27.09
CA GLY A 478 15.20 -10.98 -27.63
C GLY A 478 13.82 -10.97 -28.29
N LYS A 479 13.01 -12.04 -28.12
CA LYS A 479 11.65 -12.14 -28.66
C LYS A 479 10.63 -11.37 -27.86
N SER A 480 10.93 -11.08 -26.60
CA SER A 480 10.23 -10.14 -25.73
C SER A 480 11.23 -9.24 -25.03
N LYS A 481 10.76 -8.12 -24.49
CA LYS A 481 11.58 -7.19 -23.70
C LYS A 481 10.95 -7.00 -22.33
N TRP A 482 11.79 -6.95 -21.30
CA TRP A 482 11.37 -6.45 -20.01
C TRP A 482 11.20 -4.94 -20.10
N ARG A 483 10.40 -4.35 -19.17
CA ARG A 483 10.16 -2.90 -19.18
C ARG A 483 11.44 -2.10 -18.91
N ASN A 484 11.59 -0.99 -19.62
CA ASN A 484 12.67 0.00 -19.40
C ASN A 484 12.16 1.26 -18.70
N ASP A 485 10.85 1.43 -18.68
CA ASP A 485 10.14 2.53 -18.07
C ASP A 485 8.77 2.04 -17.56
N TRP A 486 8.12 2.87 -16.75
CA TRP A 486 6.82 2.52 -16.17
C TRP A 486 6.04 3.78 -15.79
N TYR A 487 4.71 3.62 -15.64
CA TYR A 487 3.76 4.68 -15.34
C TYR A 487 3.35 4.64 -13.87
N TYR A 488 3.30 5.81 -13.24
CA TYR A 488 2.78 6.06 -11.91
C TYR A 488 1.54 6.92 -11.97
N GLU A 489 0.56 6.68 -11.13
CA GLU A 489 -0.63 7.50 -11.04
C GLU A 489 -1.17 7.65 -9.61
N TRP A 490 -1.52 8.88 -9.27
CA TRP A 490 -2.36 9.26 -8.16
C TRP A 490 -3.37 10.27 -8.68
N ASN A 491 -4.65 9.87 -8.87
CA ASN A 491 -5.66 10.66 -9.60
C ASN A 491 -6.76 11.23 -8.69
N MET A 492 -6.63 11.11 -7.37
CA MET A 492 -7.64 11.61 -6.41
C MET A 492 -7.31 12.98 -5.83
N GLY A 493 -6.72 13.83 -6.62
CA GLY A 493 -6.51 15.23 -6.26
C GLY A 493 -7.80 16.05 -6.32
N ASP A 494 -8.92 15.57 -5.82
CA ASP A 494 -10.11 16.41 -5.76
C ASP A 494 -10.02 17.34 -4.54
N PRO A 495 -9.80 18.66 -4.75
CA PRO A 495 -9.76 19.63 -3.68
C PRO A 495 -11.13 19.84 -3.02
N LEU A 496 -12.18 19.30 -3.62
CA LEU A 496 -13.53 19.36 -3.11
C LEU A 496 -13.96 17.99 -2.62
N ASN A 497 -14.41 17.92 -1.37
CA ASN A 497 -15.10 16.70 -0.93
C ASN A 497 -16.47 16.59 -1.67
N ALA A 498 -17.13 15.44 -1.54
CA ALA A 498 -18.44 15.20 -2.13
C ALA A 498 -19.51 16.22 -1.75
N THR A 499 -19.25 17.11 -0.80
CA THR A 499 -20.13 18.21 -0.35
C THR A 499 -19.74 19.56 -0.96
N GLY A 500 -18.68 19.62 -1.80
CA GLY A 500 -18.21 20.86 -2.43
C GLY A 500 -17.44 21.81 -1.51
N HIS A 501 -17.03 21.33 -0.32
CA HIS A 501 -16.21 22.15 0.58
C HIS A 501 -14.72 21.93 0.30
N PRO A 502 -13.88 23.01 0.35
CA PRO A 502 -12.43 22.86 0.26
C PRO A 502 -11.93 21.90 1.34
N GLN A 503 -11.15 20.91 0.93
CA GLN A 503 -10.50 20.02 1.89
C GLN A 503 -9.38 20.79 2.60
N THR A 504 -9.34 20.69 3.92
CA THR A 504 -8.28 21.31 4.74
C THR A 504 -6.97 20.51 4.70
N ASN A 505 -7.02 19.25 4.19
CA ASN A 505 -5.91 18.32 4.13
C ASN A 505 -5.79 17.76 2.71
N PHE A 506 -5.35 18.62 1.80
CA PHE A 506 -5.30 18.31 0.38
C PHE A 506 -3.98 17.63 -0.02
N ILE A 507 -4.07 16.65 -0.92
CA ILE A 507 -2.95 16.03 -1.61
C ILE A 507 -3.18 16.16 -3.11
N ASP A 508 -2.26 16.85 -3.79
CA ASP A 508 -2.34 17.09 -5.24
C ASP A 508 -2.29 15.78 -6.02
N ALA A 509 -3.07 15.66 -7.09
CA ALA A 509 -2.95 14.55 -8.03
C ALA A 509 -1.60 14.63 -8.75
N ALA A 510 -1.00 13.46 -9.00
CA ALA A 510 0.28 13.36 -9.70
C ALA A 510 0.32 12.12 -10.59
N GLN A 511 0.86 12.29 -11.78
CA GLN A 511 1.12 11.21 -12.73
C GLN A 511 2.58 11.30 -13.16
N ALA A 512 3.22 10.16 -13.42
CA ALA A 512 4.61 10.18 -13.82
C ALA A 512 4.96 9.04 -14.79
N VAL A 513 6.01 9.24 -15.58
CA VAL A 513 6.74 8.16 -16.25
C VAL A 513 8.17 8.15 -15.73
N ILE A 514 8.61 6.97 -15.33
CA ILE A 514 9.94 6.77 -14.74
C ILE A 514 10.73 5.77 -15.59
N SER A 515 11.95 6.17 -15.96
CA SER A 515 12.94 5.32 -16.61
C SER A 515 14.20 5.22 -15.76
N SER A 516 15.21 4.49 -16.22
CA SER A 516 16.50 4.42 -15.53
C SER A 516 17.25 5.76 -15.51
N GLU A 517 16.98 6.64 -16.44
CA GLU A 517 17.71 7.91 -16.60
C GLU A 517 16.87 9.13 -16.25
N TRP A 518 15.58 9.11 -16.57
CA TRP A 518 14.73 10.28 -16.44
C TRP A 518 13.44 9.95 -15.69
N LYS A 519 12.93 10.93 -14.92
CA LYS A 519 11.59 10.95 -14.32
C LYS A 519 10.87 12.21 -14.80
N TYR A 520 9.72 12.02 -15.44
CA TYR A 520 8.81 13.09 -15.82
C TYR A 520 7.56 13.00 -14.95
N ILE A 521 7.16 14.11 -14.34
CA ILE A 521 5.97 14.22 -13.50
C ILE A 521 5.01 15.24 -14.09
N TYR A 522 3.74 14.89 -14.14
CA TYR A 522 2.64 15.78 -14.51
C TYR A 522 1.67 15.96 -13.35
N TRP A 523 1.33 17.20 -13.04
CA TRP A 523 0.41 17.61 -12.00
C TRP A 523 -0.87 18.15 -12.66
N PRO A 524 -1.93 17.33 -12.80
CA PRO A 524 -3.06 17.65 -13.69
C PRO A 524 -3.87 18.86 -13.23
N GLU A 525 -4.08 19.06 -11.92
CA GLU A 525 -4.86 20.20 -11.43
C GLU A 525 -4.16 21.54 -11.65
N GLN A 526 -2.83 21.56 -11.65
CA GLN A 526 -2.01 22.74 -11.82
C GLN A 526 -1.52 22.93 -13.25
N ASN A 527 -1.78 21.95 -14.11
CA ASN A 527 -1.19 21.84 -15.44
C ASN A 527 0.33 22.10 -15.40
N PHE A 528 1.01 21.47 -14.44
CA PHE A 528 2.41 21.69 -14.14
C PHE A 528 3.22 20.43 -14.46
N GLU A 529 4.46 20.61 -14.92
CA GLU A 529 5.34 19.53 -15.35
C GLU A 529 6.70 19.64 -14.67
N GLN A 530 7.30 18.49 -14.31
CA GLN A 530 8.67 18.41 -13.79
C GLN A 530 9.44 17.32 -14.54
N LEU A 531 10.75 17.52 -14.66
CA LEU A 531 11.69 16.55 -15.24
C LEU A 531 12.93 16.46 -14.36
N PHE A 532 13.27 15.24 -13.93
CA PHE A 532 14.46 14.95 -13.14
C PHE A 532 15.38 14.00 -13.90
N ASN A 533 16.69 14.27 -13.86
CA ASN A 533 17.71 13.34 -14.35
C ASN A 533 18.18 12.45 -13.21
N ARG A 534 17.70 11.23 -13.16
CA ARG A 534 17.94 10.28 -12.06
C ARG A 534 19.40 9.80 -11.92
N ARG A 535 20.24 9.97 -12.95
CA ARG A 535 21.65 9.61 -12.88
C ARG A 535 22.45 10.61 -12.05
N ILE A 536 22.11 11.88 -12.12
CA ILE A 536 22.81 12.98 -11.44
C ILE A 536 22.03 13.53 -10.26
N ASP A 537 20.72 13.27 -10.22
CA ASP A 537 19.79 13.71 -9.19
C ASP A 537 18.90 12.53 -8.74
N PRO A 538 19.48 11.56 -8.03
CA PRO A 538 18.73 10.37 -7.59
C PRO A 538 17.69 10.65 -6.48
N TYR A 539 17.72 11.84 -5.90
CA TYR A 539 16.84 12.26 -4.81
C TYR A 539 15.80 13.29 -5.24
N ASP A 540 15.66 13.54 -6.56
CA ASP A 540 14.71 14.53 -7.10
C ASP A 540 14.90 15.95 -6.49
N GLU A 541 16.15 16.34 -6.20
CA GLU A 541 16.49 17.62 -5.56
C GLU A 541 16.39 18.79 -6.53
N TRP A 542 16.65 18.53 -7.81
CA TRP A 542 16.85 19.57 -8.80
C TRP A 542 16.08 19.33 -10.10
N ASP A 543 14.99 20.07 -10.28
CA ASP A 543 14.20 20.08 -11.50
C ASP A 543 14.82 21.02 -12.54
N PRO A 544 15.36 20.51 -13.67
CA PRO A 544 15.91 21.36 -14.72
C PRO A 544 14.86 22.18 -15.46
N ILE A 545 13.57 21.86 -15.32
CA ILE A 545 12.44 22.64 -15.85
C ILE A 545 11.96 23.60 -14.76
N LYS A 546 12.62 24.75 -14.63
CA LYS A 546 12.33 25.65 -13.49
C LYS A 546 10.92 26.27 -13.50
N LYS A 547 10.37 26.21 -12.35
CA LYS A 547 9.33 26.86 -11.54
C LYS A 547 8.27 27.76 -12.18
N ASP A 548 8.59 28.63 -13.09
CA ASP A 548 7.68 29.70 -13.48
C ASP A 548 7.41 29.74 -14.99
N ASN A 549 7.95 28.81 -15.78
CA ASN A 549 7.92 28.94 -17.24
C ASN A 549 7.96 27.61 -18.02
N LEU A 550 7.05 26.71 -17.68
CA LEU A 550 6.97 25.38 -18.29
C LEU A 550 6.68 25.36 -19.79
N LEU A 551 6.16 26.45 -20.30
CA LEU A 551 5.82 26.59 -21.72
C LEU A 551 6.84 27.43 -22.49
N ASN A 552 7.82 28.01 -21.83
CA ASN A 552 8.82 28.85 -22.47
C ASN A 552 10.18 28.11 -22.59
N THR A 553 10.44 27.58 -23.76
CA THR A 553 11.66 26.80 -24.10
C THR A 553 12.98 27.55 -23.88
N SER A 554 12.95 28.84 -23.56
CA SER A 554 14.13 29.66 -23.22
C SER A 554 14.59 29.49 -21.76
N SER A 555 13.82 28.78 -20.91
CA SER A 555 14.04 28.68 -19.45
C SER A 555 14.69 27.37 -19.00
N PHE A 556 15.03 26.47 -19.92
CA PHE A 556 15.79 25.27 -19.55
C PHE A 556 17.17 25.68 -19.03
N ASN A 557 17.43 25.47 -17.75
CA ASN A 557 18.78 25.58 -17.23
C ASN A 557 19.62 24.39 -17.73
N ALA A 558 20.90 24.63 -17.92
CA ALA A 558 21.85 23.55 -18.21
C ALA A 558 21.80 22.52 -17.08
N THR A 559 21.72 21.24 -17.45
CA THR A 559 21.95 20.14 -16.51
C THR A 559 23.37 20.21 -15.97
N ALA A 560 23.67 19.50 -14.90
CA ALA A 560 25.04 19.45 -14.36
C ALA A 560 26.08 18.97 -15.38
N ASP A 561 25.65 18.28 -16.46
CA ASP A 561 26.51 17.89 -17.62
C ASP A 561 26.55 18.96 -18.73
N GLY A 562 25.89 20.09 -18.56
CA GLY A 562 25.98 21.27 -19.43
C GLY A 562 25.18 21.22 -20.73
N SER A 563 24.33 20.22 -20.98
CA SER A 563 23.64 20.09 -22.27
C SER A 563 22.17 20.50 -22.23
N LEU A 564 21.85 21.74 -22.52
CA LEU A 564 20.49 22.25 -22.74
C LEU A 564 19.72 21.46 -23.81
N GLN A 565 20.39 21.08 -24.90
CA GLN A 565 19.79 20.28 -25.98
C GLN A 565 19.41 18.88 -25.50
N THR A 566 20.22 18.25 -24.66
CA THR A 566 19.95 16.94 -24.07
C THR A 566 18.70 16.99 -23.18
N THR A 567 18.57 18.02 -22.35
CA THR A 567 17.40 18.20 -21.47
C THR A 567 16.11 18.43 -22.28
N GLN A 568 16.17 19.25 -23.35
CA GLN A 568 15.01 19.49 -24.22
C GLN A 568 14.60 18.23 -24.99
N ALA A 569 15.56 17.45 -25.46
CA ALA A 569 15.31 16.17 -26.12
C ALA A 569 14.69 15.16 -25.15
N ALA A 570 15.25 15.05 -23.94
CA ALA A 570 14.73 14.20 -22.87
C ALA A 570 13.29 14.58 -22.49
N TYR A 571 13.00 15.87 -22.30
CA TYR A 571 11.65 16.36 -22.01
C TYR A 571 10.65 15.94 -23.08
N LYS A 572 10.94 16.17 -24.35
CA LYS A 572 10.05 15.79 -25.46
C LYS A 572 9.82 14.28 -25.50
N THR A 573 10.89 13.50 -25.33
CA THR A 573 10.84 12.03 -25.33
C THR A 573 9.99 11.53 -24.15
N MET A 574 10.27 12.00 -22.93
CA MET A 574 9.57 11.54 -21.73
C MET A 574 8.11 11.98 -21.71
N LYS A 575 7.81 13.19 -22.18
CA LYS A 575 6.40 13.64 -22.34
C LYS A 575 5.63 12.81 -23.35
N SER A 576 6.23 12.49 -24.49
CA SER A 576 5.60 11.60 -25.49
C SER A 576 5.39 10.20 -24.90
N ARG A 577 6.38 9.68 -24.20
CA ARG A 577 6.32 8.35 -23.56
C ARG A 577 5.29 8.32 -22.43
N PHE A 578 5.17 9.41 -21.68
CA PHE A 578 4.12 9.55 -20.65
C PHE A 578 2.72 9.40 -21.24
N LEU A 579 2.41 10.12 -22.32
CA LEU A 579 1.11 10.04 -22.98
C LEU A 579 0.84 8.63 -23.52
N GLU A 580 1.83 8.03 -24.18
CA GLU A 580 1.72 6.67 -24.73
C GLU A 580 1.46 5.63 -23.62
N LEU A 581 2.26 5.63 -22.54
CA LEU A 581 2.09 4.67 -21.45
C LEU A 581 0.78 4.88 -20.69
N ARG A 582 0.44 6.12 -20.40
CA ARG A 582 -0.83 6.45 -19.75
C ARG A 582 -2.01 5.87 -20.53
N ASP A 583 -2.08 6.17 -21.83
CA ASP A 583 -3.20 5.74 -22.67
C ASP A 583 -3.20 4.20 -22.83
N HIS A 584 -2.00 3.58 -22.95
CA HIS A 584 -1.84 2.13 -22.98
C HIS A 584 -2.35 1.45 -21.69
N ILE A 585 -1.95 1.96 -20.52
CA ILE A 585 -2.36 1.42 -19.21
C ILE A 585 -3.87 1.58 -19.00
N ILE A 586 -4.41 2.76 -19.29
CA ILE A 586 -5.85 3.04 -19.18
C ILE A 586 -6.66 2.11 -20.09
N ALA A 587 -6.17 1.79 -21.27
CA ALA A 587 -6.79 0.83 -22.20
C ALA A 587 -6.67 -0.65 -21.72
N GLY A 588 -5.95 -0.93 -20.65
CA GLY A 588 -5.76 -2.29 -20.10
C GLY A 588 -4.50 -3.00 -20.61
N GLY A 589 -3.57 -2.26 -21.20
CA GLY A 589 -2.30 -2.81 -21.65
C GLY A 589 -1.42 -3.33 -20.51
N LYS A 590 -0.52 -4.27 -20.84
CA LYS A 590 0.46 -4.81 -19.88
C LYS A 590 1.49 -3.74 -19.48
N ALA A 591 1.83 -3.72 -18.19
CA ALA A 591 2.84 -2.84 -17.63
C ALA A 591 4.28 -3.21 -18.03
#